data_7bb59b72e1d0d3147dfffbcd251cf2bf
#
_entry.id   7bb59b72e1d0d3147dfffbcd251cf2bf
#
_cell.length_a   1.000
_cell.length_b   1.000
_cell.length_c   1.000
_cell.angle_alpha   90.00
_cell.angle_beta   90.00
_cell.angle_gamma   90.00
#
_symmetry.space_group_name_H-M   'P 1'
#
loop_
_entity.id
_entity.type
_entity.pdbx_description
1 polymer ?
#
loop_
_entity_poly.entity_id
_entity_poly.type
_entity_poly.pdbx_seq_one_letter_code
_entity_poly.pdbx_strand_id
1 'polypeptide(L)'
;MCIRDSGKNVDPARVSMTGISTITAEDAAFAESAGMKLKLLGRAIRQGEQIAVFVSPHFVAGAQPLAPVSGVLNAIEVLGNNIGNAMFFGPGAGGPATASAVLGDVVDIVRNPGRKQPVDWSAEPADLTDPDAFEASFFLRTKLDKAACEQALGEIRWLPDQNGFHGGFTGKTCRKAIAAAGLALDAVWPVLE
;
A
#
# COMPACT_ATOMS: atom_id res chain seq x y z
N MET A 1 8.85 -8.77 -7.04
CA MET A 1 7.40 -8.82 -7.27
C MET A 1 7.01 -8.06 -8.53
N CYS A 2 7.21 -6.75 -8.61
CA CYS A 2 6.80 -5.95 -9.77
C CYS A 2 7.33 -6.46 -11.13
N ILE A 3 8.58 -6.92 -11.21
CA ILE A 3 9.18 -7.48 -12.44
C ILE A 3 8.46 -8.76 -12.84
N ARG A 4 8.15 -9.64 -11.89
CA ARG A 4 7.44 -10.89 -12.15
C ARG A 4 6.02 -10.65 -12.67
N ASP A 5 5.32 -9.68 -12.09
CA ASP A 5 3.91 -9.42 -12.41
C ASP A 5 3.74 -8.63 -13.72
N SER A 6 4.69 -7.75 -14.03
CA SER A 6 4.67 -6.95 -15.27
C SER A 6 5.41 -7.60 -16.43
N GLY A 7 6.34 -8.53 -16.14
CA GLY A 7 7.29 -9.04 -17.13
C GLY A 7 8.34 -8.02 -17.58
N LYS A 8 8.36 -6.82 -16.97
CA LYS A 8 9.26 -5.71 -17.31
C LYS A 8 10.12 -5.30 -16.13
N ASN A 9 11.25 -4.67 -16.40
CA ASN A 9 12.16 -4.21 -15.35
C ASN A 9 11.62 -2.95 -14.67
N VAL A 10 11.47 -3.00 -13.35
CA VAL A 10 11.15 -1.83 -12.52
C VAL A 10 12.41 -1.40 -11.77
N ASP A 11 12.94 -0.23 -12.10
CA ASP A 11 14.06 0.37 -11.38
C ASP A 11 13.60 0.75 -9.95
N PRO A 12 14.20 0.16 -8.88
CA PRO A 12 13.85 0.48 -7.51
C PRO A 12 14.02 1.97 -7.15
N ALA A 13 14.94 2.68 -7.81
CA ALA A 13 15.14 4.11 -7.58
C ALA A 13 13.95 4.98 -8.05
N ARG A 14 13.10 4.44 -8.92
CA ARG A 14 11.88 5.10 -9.41
C ARG A 14 10.64 4.79 -8.58
N VAL A 15 10.74 3.93 -7.57
CA VAL A 15 9.63 3.59 -6.68
C VAL A 15 9.48 4.67 -5.63
N SER A 16 8.32 5.32 -5.60
CA SER A 16 8.00 6.30 -4.54
C SER A 16 7.87 5.59 -3.19
N MET A 17 8.61 6.07 -2.18
CA MET A 17 8.62 5.46 -0.85
C MET A 17 8.40 6.49 0.25
N THR A 18 7.32 6.33 1.01
CA THR A 18 7.04 7.06 2.24
C THR A 18 7.04 6.08 3.40
N GLY A 19 7.95 6.28 4.35
CA GLY A 19 8.05 5.46 5.56
C GLY A 19 7.01 5.84 6.62
N ILE A 20 7.11 5.19 7.78
CA ILE A 20 6.20 5.37 8.92
C ILE A 20 6.64 6.49 9.89
N SER A 21 7.79 7.11 9.67
CA SER A 21 8.36 8.11 10.59
C SER A 21 7.50 9.38 10.76
N THR A 22 6.58 9.61 9.84
CA THR A 22 5.64 10.75 9.85
C THR A 22 4.28 10.39 10.44
N ILE A 23 4.04 9.13 10.80
CA ILE A 23 2.82 8.70 11.51
C ILE A 23 2.87 9.18 12.95
N THR A 24 1.80 9.78 13.41
CA THR A 24 1.66 10.30 14.77
C THR A 24 0.68 9.48 15.60
N ALA A 25 0.63 9.77 16.91
CA ALA A 25 -0.34 9.15 17.81
C ALA A 25 -1.78 9.51 17.43
N GLU A 26 -1.99 10.71 16.89
CA GLU A 26 -3.30 11.17 16.41
C GLU A 26 -3.77 10.34 15.20
N ASP A 27 -2.86 10.05 14.25
CA ASP A 27 -3.20 9.19 13.10
C ASP A 27 -3.65 7.79 13.57
N ALA A 28 -2.96 7.24 14.59
CA ALA A 28 -3.33 5.94 15.18
C ALA A 28 -4.70 6.01 15.89
N ALA A 29 -4.97 7.09 16.64
CA ALA A 29 -6.25 7.28 17.32
C ALA A 29 -7.41 7.44 16.32
N PHE A 30 -7.20 8.17 15.21
CA PHE A 30 -8.19 8.26 14.15
C PHE A 30 -8.45 6.90 13.47
N ALA A 31 -7.39 6.12 13.20
CA ALA A 31 -7.56 4.79 12.63
C ALA A 31 -8.39 3.88 13.55
N GLU A 32 -8.11 3.89 14.85
CA GLU A 32 -8.85 3.12 15.84
C GLU A 32 -10.31 3.55 15.92
N SER A 33 -10.58 4.86 15.96
CA SER A 33 -11.95 5.40 16.00
C SER A 33 -12.77 5.05 14.77
N ALA A 34 -12.11 4.87 13.63
CA ALA A 34 -12.73 4.46 12.36
C ALA A 34 -12.85 2.94 12.20
N GLY A 35 -12.38 2.12 13.16
CA GLY A 35 -12.31 0.66 13.03
C GLY A 35 -11.32 0.19 11.96
N MET A 36 -10.30 0.99 11.68
CA MET A 36 -9.27 0.74 10.67
C MET A 36 -7.92 0.41 11.30
N LYS A 37 -6.99 -0.07 10.50
CA LYS A 37 -5.59 -0.31 10.89
C LYS A 37 -4.66 0.51 10.03
N LEU A 38 -3.61 1.07 10.65
CA LEU A 38 -2.50 1.67 9.91
C LEU A 38 -1.50 0.59 9.52
N LYS A 39 -1.22 0.48 8.23
CA LYS A 39 -0.27 -0.49 7.66
C LYS A 39 0.66 0.21 6.68
N LEU A 40 1.94 -0.16 6.70
CA LEU A 40 2.87 0.17 5.62
C LEU A 40 2.68 -0.85 4.51
N LEU A 41 2.21 -0.40 3.36
CA LEU A 41 1.96 -1.27 2.21
C LEU A 41 2.86 -0.90 1.03
N GLY A 42 3.49 -1.92 0.42
CA GLY A 42 4.01 -1.82 -0.93
C GLY A 42 2.90 -2.21 -1.91
N ARG A 43 2.59 -1.34 -2.85
CA ARG A 43 1.54 -1.58 -3.84
C ARG A 43 2.11 -1.54 -5.25
N ALA A 44 1.69 -2.49 -6.07
CA ALA A 44 1.86 -2.47 -7.52
C ALA A 44 0.48 -2.58 -8.15
N ILE A 45 0.11 -1.57 -8.93
CA ILE A 45 -1.22 -1.46 -9.55
C ILE A 45 -1.02 -1.35 -11.04
N ARG A 46 -1.61 -2.29 -11.78
CA ARG A 46 -1.57 -2.29 -13.24
C ARG A 46 -2.89 -1.80 -13.82
N GLN A 47 -2.80 -0.82 -14.73
CA GLN A 47 -3.93 -0.31 -15.51
C GLN A 47 -3.53 -0.33 -16.99
N GLY A 48 -3.99 -1.35 -17.73
CA GLY A 48 -3.50 -1.58 -19.08
C GLY A 48 -2.00 -1.89 -19.10
N GLU A 49 -1.23 -1.10 -19.84
CA GLU A 49 0.24 -1.22 -19.90
C GLU A 49 0.96 -0.38 -18.83
N GLN A 50 0.27 0.53 -18.18
CA GLN A 50 0.84 1.39 -17.14
C GLN A 50 0.86 0.72 -15.79
N ILE A 51 1.91 0.98 -15.02
CA ILE A 51 2.12 0.37 -13.70
C ILE A 51 2.46 1.48 -12.70
N ALA A 52 1.66 1.60 -11.64
CA ALA A 52 1.99 2.43 -10.49
C ALA A 52 2.60 1.55 -9.40
N VAL A 53 3.78 1.94 -8.91
CA VAL A 53 4.49 1.23 -7.84
C VAL A 53 4.90 2.22 -6.77
N PHE A 54 4.50 1.94 -5.53
CA PHE A 54 4.84 2.81 -4.41
C PHE A 54 4.77 2.06 -3.06
N VAL A 55 5.42 2.63 -2.05
CA VAL A 55 5.33 2.20 -0.65
C VAL A 55 4.85 3.38 0.18
N SER A 56 3.79 3.19 0.94
CA SER A 56 3.29 4.24 1.85
C SER A 56 2.46 3.66 2.99
N PRO A 57 2.31 4.42 4.10
CA PRO A 57 1.29 4.13 5.10
C PRO A 57 -0.11 4.19 4.48
N HIS A 58 -0.99 3.29 4.92
CA HIS A 58 -2.39 3.22 4.50
C HIS A 58 -3.30 3.07 5.70
N PHE A 59 -4.47 3.69 5.63
CA PHE A 59 -5.61 3.32 6.45
C PHE A 59 -6.28 2.11 5.79
N VAL A 60 -6.25 0.96 6.47
CA VAL A 60 -6.78 -0.30 5.97
C VAL A 60 -8.06 -0.64 6.73
N ALA A 61 -9.16 -0.78 6.01
CA ALA A 61 -10.45 -1.12 6.62
C ALA A 61 -10.36 -2.47 7.35
N GLY A 62 -11.03 -2.58 8.51
CA GLY A 62 -10.96 -3.78 9.34
C GLY A 62 -11.44 -5.05 8.65
N ALA A 63 -12.30 -4.91 7.62
CA ALA A 63 -12.79 -6.03 6.79
C ALA A 63 -11.76 -6.51 5.75
N GLN A 64 -10.70 -5.76 5.49
CA GLN A 64 -9.68 -6.14 4.51
C GLN A 64 -8.82 -7.30 5.02
N PRO A 65 -8.47 -8.28 4.18
CA PRO A 65 -7.65 -9.44 4.57
C PRO A 65 -6.29 -9.06 5.16
N LEU A 66 -5.72 -7.92 4.74
CA LEU A 66 -4.44 -7.41 5.24
C LEU A 66 -4.53 -6.77 6.64
N ALA A 67 -5.73 -6.39 7.11
CA ALA A 67 -5.88 -5.68 8.38
C ALA A 67 -5.37 -6.48 9.60
N PRO A 68 -5.65 -7.78 9.78
CA PRO A 68 -5.21 -8.55 10.93
C PRO A 68 -3.73 -8.97 10.89
N VAL A 69 -3.05 -8.82 9.75
CA VAL A 69 -1.64 -9.23 9.61
C VAL A 69 -0.74 -8.39 10.51
N SER A 70 -0.03 -9.01 11.45
CA SER A 70 0.80 -8.29 12.43
C SER A 70 1.95 -9.14 12.99
N GLY A 71 2.87 -8.51 13.71
CA GLY A 71 4.01 -9.18 14.34
C GLY A 71 4.98 -9.73 13.31
N VAL A 72 5.32 -11.01 13.43
CA VAL A 72 6.25 -11.70 12.51
C VAL A 72 5.59 -12.18 11.22
N LEU A 73 4.28 -11.98 11.09
CA LEU A 73 3.51 -12.41 9.94
C LEU A 73 3.64 -11.40 8.80
N ASN A 74 3.80 -11.93 7.59
CA ASN A 74 3.76 -11.17 6.35
C ASN A 74 2.62 -11.67 5.48
N ALA A 75 2.11 -10.80 4.63
CA ALA A 75 1.12 -11.17 3.63
C ALA A 75 1.42 -10.49 2.31
N ILE A 76 1.07 -11.18 1.23
CA ILE A 76 1.01 -10.68 -0.13
C ILE A 76 -0.39 -10.94 -0.63
N GLU A 77 -1.10 -9.87 -0.94
CA GLU A 77 -2.43 -9.94 -1.55
C GLU A 77 -2.31 -9.65 -3.04
N VAL A 78 -2.94 -10.49 -3.85
CA VAL A 78 -2.96 -10.37 -5.30
C VAL A 78 -4.41 -10.31 -5.75
N LEU A 79 -4.79 -9.21 -6.39
CA LEU A 79 -6.09 -9.08 -7.04
C LEU A 79 -5.93 -9.41 -8.52
N GLY A 80 -6.36 -10.59 -8.91
CA GLY A 80 -6.27 -11.07 -10.29
C GLY A 80 -7.61 -11.02 -11.03
N ASN A 81 -7.56 -10.82 -12.35
CA ASN A 81 -8.77 -10.67 -13.17
C ASN A 81 -9.68 -11.91 -13.14
N ASN A 82 -9.10 -13.10 -13.09
CA ASN A 82 -9.86 -14.35 -13.15
C ASN A 82 -9.96 -15.06 -11.79
N ILE A 83 -8.91 -14.96 -10.97
CA ILE A 83 -8.87 -15.62 -9.65
C ILE A 83 -9.55 -14.78 -8.57
N GLY A 84 -9.75 -13.48 -8.82
CA GLY A 84 -10.20 -12.54 -7.81
C GLY A 84 -9.11 -12.26 -6.78
N ASN A 85 -9.48 -12.19 -5.51
CA ASN A 85 -8.55 -11.92 -4.43
C ASN A 85 -7.89 -13.21 -3.92
N ALA A 86 -6.57 -13.27 -3.99
CA ALA A 86 -5.76 -14.34 -3.43
C ALA A 86 -4.74 -13.76 -2.45
N MET A 87 -4.56 -14.39 -1.28
CA MET A 87 -3.61 -13.95 -0.27
C MET A 87 -2.64 -15.07 0.09
N PHE A 88 -1.34 -14.74 0.08
CA PHE A 88 -0.26 -15.57 0.63
C PHE A 88 0.11 -15.00 1.99
N PHE A 89 0.05 -15.82 3.01
CA PHE A 89 0.20 -15.41 4.39
C PHE A 89 1.04 -16.40 5.18
N GLY A 90 1.96 -15.90 6.00
CA GLY A 90 2.80 -16.75 6.84
C GLY A 90 3.90 -15.99 7.56
N PRO A 91 4.70 -16.70 8.40
CA PRO A 91 5.86 -16.12 9.05
C PRO A 91 6.91 -15.70 7.99
N GLY A 92 7.22 -14.41 7.95
CA GLY A 92 8.24 -13.86 7.05
C GLY A 92 9.63 -13.76 7.68
N ALA A 93 9.74 -14.00 8.99
CA ALA A 93 10.97 -13.93 9.74
C ALA A 93 11.07 -15.02 10.80
N GLY A 94 12.30 -15.30 11.23
CA GLY A 94 12.61 -16.30 12.26
C GLY A 94 13.41 -17.49 11.71
N GLY A 95 14.30 -18.05 12.55
CA GLY A 95 15.20 -19.14 12.18
C GLY A 95 14.48 -20.36 11.57
N PRO A 96 13.42 -20.90 12.20
CA PRO A 96 12.71 -22.07 11.66
C PRO A 96 12.08 -21.82 10.30
N ALA A 97 11.44 -20.67 10.09
CA ALA A 97 10.81 -20.34 8.80
C ALA A 97 11.85 -20.20 7.68
N THR A 98 12.96 -19.50 7.95
CA THR A 98 14.06 -19.35 7.00
C THR A 98 14.74 -20.69 6.71
N ALA A 99 15.02 -21.49 7.73
CA ALA A 99 15.62 -22.82 7.55
C ALA A 99 14.73 -23.74 6.71
N SER A 100 13.42 -23.72 6.93
CA SER A 100 12.46 -24.50 6.14
C SER A 100 12.47 -24.12 4.67
N ALA A 101 12.54 -22.81 4.36
CA ALA A 101 12.61 -22.33 2.98
C ALA A 101 13.93 -22.79 2.31
N VAL A 102 15.08 -22.58 2.97
CA VAL A 102 16.39 -23.00 2.46
C VAL A 102 16.44 -24.51 2.22
N LEU A 103 15.96 -25.31 3.18
CA LEU A 103 15.92 -26.76 3.02
C LEU A 103 14.99 -27.20 1.89
N GLY A 104 13.87 -26.51 1.71
CA GLY A 104 12.95 -26.73 0.59
C GLY A 104 13.66 -26.54 -0.76
N ASP A 105 14.40 -25.45 -0.91
CA ASP A 105 15.17 -25.16 -2.13
C ASP A 105 16.28 -26.20 -2.37
N VAL A 106 17.01 -26.60 -1.32
CA VAL A 106 18.04 -27.65 -1.40
C VAL A 106 17.43 -28.97 -1.87
N VAL A 107 16.29 -29.37 -1.30
CA VAL A 107 15.59 -30.59 -1.68
C VAL A 107 15.12 -30.54 -3.15
N ASP A 108 14.60 -29.37 -3.58
CA ASP A 108 14.18 -29.21 -4.97
C ASP A 108 15.34 -29.32 -5.95
N ILE A 109 16.49 -28.70 -5.65
CA ILE A 109 17.71 -28.80 -6.45
C ILE A 109 18.20 -30.26 -6.55
N VAL A 110 18.22 -30.98 -5.42
CA VAL A 110 18.67 -32.38 -5.39
C VAL A 110 17.74 -33.30 -6.17
N ARG A 111 16.44 -33.07 -6.08
CA ARG A 111 15.42 -33.89 -6.79
C ARG A 111 15.34 -33.59 -8.28
N ASN A 112 15.71 -32.39 -8.69
CA ASN A 112 15.61 -31.93 -10.07
C ASN A 112 16.98 -31.44 -10.60
N PRO A 113 18.02 -32.28 -10.64
CA PRO A 113 19.34 -31.88 -11.08
C PRO A 113 19.32 -31.38 -12.52
N GLY A 114 19.89 -30.18 -12.74
CA GLY A 114 19.97 -29.58 -14.07
C GLY A 114 18.69 -28.90 -14.56
N ARG A 115 17.62 -28.89 -13.78
CA ARG A 115 16.42 -28.10 -14.10
C ARG A 115 16.76 -26.63 -14.04
N LYS A 116 16.83 -25.98 -15.19
CA LYS A 116 16.86 -24.52 -15.27
C LYS A 116 15.43 -24.03 -15.14
N GLN A 117 15.15 -23.25 -14.12
CA GLN A 117 13.94 -22.44 -14.11
C GLN A 117 14.22 -21.18 -14.93
N PRO A 118 13.69 -21.04 -16.14
CA PRO A 118 13.85 -19.79 -16.87
C PRO A 118 13.11 -18.70 -16.10
N VAL A 119 13.85 -17.72 -15.65
CA VAL A 119 13.26 -16.49 -15.12
C VAL A 119 13.18 -15.55 -16.33
N ASP A 120 12.04 -15.52 -16.98
CA ASP A 120 11.75 -14.62 -18.11
C ASP A 120 11.55 -13.19 -17.61
N TRP A 121 12.62 -12.57 -17.14
CA TRP A 121 12.61 -11.15 -16.80
C TRP A 121 13.11 -10.35 -18.00
N SER A 122 12.23 -9.54 -18.56
CA SER A 122 12.62 -8.59 -19.59
C SER A 122 13.57 -7.53 -19.00
N ALA A 123 14.60 -7.17 -19.77
CA ALA A 123 15.44 -6.02 -19.46
C ALA A 123 14.75 -4.67 -19.83
N GLU A 124 13.61 -4.74 -20.54
CA GLU A 124 12.86 -3.55 -20.91
C GLU A 124 12.29 -2.84 -19.67
N PRO A 125 12.48 -1.52 -19.57
CA PRO A 125 11.93 -0.75 -18.46
C PRO A 125 10.39 -0.77 -18.50
N ALA A 126 9.78 -0.88 -17.32
CA ALA A 126 8.35 -0.71 -17.18
C ALA A 126 7.94 0.75 -17.43
N ASP A 127 6.78 0.95 -18.06
CA ASP A 127 6.12 2.26 -18.12
C ASP A 127 5.47 2.57 -16.77
N LEU A 128 6.22 3.29 -15.91
CA LEU A 128 5.77 3.65 -14.59
C LEU A 128 4.95 4.93 -14.64
N THR A 129 3.70 4.80 -14.22
CA THR A 129 2.81 5.95 -13.97
C THR A 129 3.11 6.57 -12.62
N ASP A 130 2.94 7.87 -12.53
CA ASP A 130 3.04 8.60 -11.28
C ASP A 130 1.99 8.10 -10.28
N PRO A 131 2.40 7.54 -9.11
CA PRO A 131 1.47 7.02 -8.12
C PRO A 131 0.57 8.10 -7.50
N ASP A 132 0.97 9.38 -7.53
CA ASP A 132 0.17 10.49 -7.01
C ASP A 132 -1.01 10.85 -7.94
N ALA A 133 -1.04 10.33 -9.16
CA ALA A 133 -2.17 10.43 -10.08
C ALA A 133 -3.20 9.30 -9.89
N PHE A 134 -2.90 8.30 -9.06
CA PHE A 134 -3.80 7.18 -8.83
C PHE A 134 -4.99 7.58 -7.96
N GLU A 135 -6.20 7.19 -8.40
CA GLU A 135 -7.45 7.47 -7.69
C GLU A 135 -7.65 6.51 -6.50
N ALA A 136 -7.89 7.09 -5.33
CA ALA A 136 -8.24 6.39 -4.10
C ALA A 136 -9.04 7.31 -3.19
N SER A 137 -9.62 6.77 -2.12
CA SER A 137 -10.02 7.59 -0.96
C SER A 137 -8.78 7.90 -0.14
N PHE A 138 -8.76 9.06 0.51
CA PHE A 138 -7.65 9.48 1.38
C PHE A 138 -8.17 9.86 2.76
N PHE A 139 -7.43 9.47 3.79
CA PHE A 139 -7.53 10.06 5.10
C PHE A 139 -6.76 11.37 5.12
N LEU A 140 -7.38 12.40 5.67
CA LEU A 140 -6.79 13.72 5.89
C LEU A 140 -6.75 14.02 7.39
N ARG A 141 -5.65 14.63 7.87
CA ARG A 141 -5.57 15.24 9.20
C ARG A 141 -5.16 16.69 9.07
N THR A 142 -5.86 17.57 9.77
CA THR A 142 -5.63 19.03 9.67
C THR A 142 -6.14 19.78 10.90
N LYS A 143 -5.67 21.02 11.06
CA LYS A 143 -6.23 22.02 11.98
C LYS A 143 -7.04 23.10 11.27
N LEU A 144 -7.14 23.03 9.95
CA LEU A 144 -7.92 23.96 9.15
C LEU A 144 -9.42 23.75 9.42
N ASP A 145 -10.20 24.79 9.14
CA ASP A 145 -11.65 24.72 9.21
C ASP A 145 -12.19 23.65 8.25
N LYS A 146 -13.16 22.86 8.73
CA LYS A 146 -13.77 21.74 7.97
C LYS A 146 -14.44 22.24 6.70
N ALA A 147 -15.17 23.36 6.77
CA ALA A 147 -15.86 23.92 5.62
C ALA A 147 -14.88 24.40 4.54
N ALA A 148 -13.74 24.94 4.91
CA ALA A 148 -12.69 25.33 3.96
C ALA A 148 -12.10 24.08 3.24
N CYS A 149 -11.91 22.98 3.96
CA CYS A 149 -11.46 21.73 3.37
C CYS A 149 -12.49 21.14 2.40
N GLU A 150 -13.78 21.13 2.77
CA GLU A 150 -14.87 20.65 1.92
C GLU A 150 -15.07 21.50 0.67
N GLN A 151 -14.90 22.81 0.77
CA GLN A 151 -14.96 23.72 -0.37
C GLN A 151 -13.89 23.38 -1.42
N ALA A 152 -12.70 22.99 -0.98
CA ALA A 152 -11.57 22.72 -1.85
C ALA A 152 -11.49 21.27 -2.36
N LEU A 153 -11.95 20.29 -1.57
CA LEU A 153 -11.76 18.86 -1.83
C LEU A 153 -13.08 18.11 -2.05
N GLY A 154 -14.21 18.77 -1.90
CA GLY A 154 -15.53 18.14 -1.92
C GLY A 154 -15.92 17.54 -0.58
N GLU A 155 -16.94 16.69 -0.59
CA GLU A 155 -17.46 16.05 0.63
C GLU A 155 -16.40 15.23 1.36
N ILE A 156 -16.28 15.49 2.68
CA ILE A 156 -15.36 14.76 3.56
C ILE A 156 -16.17 14.12 4.69
N ARG A 157 -16.02 12.83 4.87
CA ARG A 157 -16.61 12.10 6.01
C ARG A 157 -15.74 12.30 7.25
N TRP A 158 -16.06 13.30 8.06
CA TRP A 158 -15.34 13.63 9.27
C TRP A 158 -15.51 12.60 10.37
N LEU A 159 -14.45 12.37 11.11
CA LEU A 159 -14.41 11.60 12.36
C LEU A 159 -14.53 12.55 13.56
N PRO A 160 -14.78 12.01 14.78
CA PRO A 160 -14.64 12.78 16.00
C PRO A 160 -13.23 13.34 16.13
N ASP A 161 -13.13 14.61 16.51
CA ASP A 161 -11.87 15.32 16.63
C ASP A 161 -10.92 14.68 17.66
N GLN A 162 -9.61 14.70 17.40
CA GLN A 162 -8.59 14.13 18.25
C GLN A 162 -7.51 15.15 18.56
N ASN A 163 -7.30 15.49 19.83
CA ASN A 163 -6.24 16.39 20.31
C ASN A 163 -6.14 17.73 19.53
N GLY A 164 -7.30 18.31 19.18
CA GLY A 164 -7.36 19.57 18.42
C GLY A 164 -7.10 19.43 16.92
N PHE A 165 -7.09 18.20 16.38
CA PHE A 165 -7.07 17.93 14.96
C PHE A 165 -8.44 17.44 14.47
N HIS A 166 -8.75 17.82 13.26
CA HIS A 166 -9.83 17.24 12.46
C HIS A 166 -9.27 16.13 11.59
N GLY A 167 -9.91 14.97 11.60
CA GLY A 167 -9.58 13.84 10.74
C GLY A 167 -10.80 13.42 9.93
N GLY A 168 -10.62 13.09 8.67
CA GLY A 168 -11.72 12.66 7.82
C GLY A 168 -11.28 11.96 6.55
N PHE A 169 -12.23 11.36 5.85
CA PHE A 169 -12.00 10.63 4.63
C PHE A 169 -12.62 11.34 3.44
N THR A 170 -11.83 11.55 2.38
CA THR A 170 -12.32 12.09 1.10
C THR A 170 -13.11 11.04 0.34
N GLY A 171 -13.92 11.47 -0.61
CA GLY A 171 -14.33 10.63 -1.73
C GLY A 171 -13.11 10.20 -2.59
N LYS A 172 -13.37 9.50 -3.70
CA LYS A 172 -12.32 9.12 -4.65
C LYS A 172 -11.71 10.36 -5.30
N THR A 173 -10.40 10.49 -5.15
CA THR A 173 -9.58 11.58 -5.71
C THR A 173 -8.16 11.08 -5.88
N CYS A 174 -7.22 11.94 -6.29
CA CYS A 174 -5.81 11.59 -6.34
C CYS A 174 -4.97 12.56 -5.49
N ARG A 175 -3.79 12.12 -5.04
CA ARG A 175 -2.90 12.94 -4.22
C ARG A 175 -2.51 14.25 -4.91
N LYS A 176 -2.35 14.23 -6.25
CA LYS A 176 -2.10 15.45 -7.03
C LYS A 176 -3.22 16.48 -6.90
N ALA A 177 -4.47 16.05 -6.96
CA ALA A 177 -5.61 16.95 -6.81
C ALA A 177 -5.66 17.55 -5.38
N ILE A 178 -5.39 16.73 -4.36
CA ILE A 178 -5.31 17.20 -2.98
C ILE A 178 -4.18 18.24 -2.83
N ALA A 179 -3.01 17.98 -3.39
CA ALA A 179 -1.89 18.92 -3.36
C ALA A 179 -2.18 20.22 -4.12
N ALA A 180 -2.87 20.14 -5.26
CA ALA A 180 -3.26 21.29 -6.06
C ALA A 180 -4.30 22.19 -5.36
N ALA A 181 -5.05 21.69 -4.38
CA ALA A 181 -5.96 22.46 -3.56
C ALA A 181 -5.24 23.49 -2.65
N GLY A 182 -3.91 23.38 -2.48
CA GLY A 182 -3.09 24.33 -1.73
C GLY A 182 -3.36 24.39 -0.23
N LEU A 183 -4.01 23.37 0.34
CA LEU A 183 -4.31 23.29 1.76
C LEU A 183 -3.10 22.83 2.57
N ALA A 184 -2.85 23.49 3.72
CA ALA A 184 -1.81 23.06 4.66
C ALA A 184 -2.32 21.89 5.53
N LEU A 185 -2.31 20.68 4.94
CA LEU A 185 -2.73 19.45 5.62
C LEU A 185 -1.56 18.86 6.41
N ASP A 186 -1.82 18.42 7.66
CA ASP A 186 -0.82 17.80 8.52
C ASP A 186 -0.51 16.35 8.12
N ALA A 187 -1.48 15.62 7.54
CA ALA A 187 -1.32 14.28 7.02
C ALA A 187 -2.29 13.99 5.86
N VAL A 188 -1.83 13.18 4.91
CA VAL A 188 -2.63 12.65 3.79
C VAL A 188 -2.22 11.20 3.56
N TRP A 189 -3.09 10.25 3.89
CA TRP A 189 -2.81 8.82 3.76
C TRP A 189 -3.85 8.13 2.87
N PRO A 190 -3.44 7.30 1.90
CA PRO A 190 -4.39 6.53 1.10
C PRO A 190 -5.14 5.51 1.95
N VAL A 191 -6.36 5.21 1.53
CA VAL A 191 -7.24 4.24 2.16
C VAL A 191 -7.31 2.97 1.31
N LEU A 192 -7.31 1.81 1.97
CA LEU A 192 -7.63 0.51 1.38
C LEU A 192 -8.95 0.01 1.99
N GLU A 193 -10.01 0.09 1.19
CA GLU A 193 -11.38 -0.33 1.51
C GLU A 193 -11.72 -1.69 0.90
#